data_2facf2cdc4dcb62365ffb4e0449d6b7b
#
_entry.id   2facf2cdc4dcb62365ffb4e0449d6b7b
#
_cell.length_a   1.000
_cell.length_b   1.000
_cell.length_c   1.000
_cell.angle_alpha   90.00
_cell.angle_beta   90.00
_cell.angle_gamma   90.00
#
_symmetry.space_group_name_H-M   'P 1'
#
loop_
_entity.id
_entity.type
_entity.pdbx_description
1 polymer ?
#
loop_
_entity_poly.entity_id
_entity_poly.type
_entity_poly.pdbx_seq_one_letter_code
_entity_poly.pdbx_strand_id
1 'polypeptide(L)'
;MTEMLSYDFMQRALIAAVLVGITAPAVGIYLVQRRQSLMGDGIGHVALTGVGLGFLFQSNPVWMALLVCVAGAVVMELVRARGNKQGDIALAMLFYGGMACGKMLVSVSAQSSGGSGSLDSYLWGSILTVSPTDLVTIAVLGVVVIAFTLGLRRQLFAICQDEEFARVTGIPVRLLNLLLAVTAAVTVTVAMRVVGVLLVSALMVVPVAAAQQLTRSFAATQAAAIGLGVVVSLAGVTGSYRADLPPGPAIVLLAIAVFALLSAVAAPLARRRHRHAAPAGPQVCDVVLPKQGGTTTDRGPAASQGLAQ
;
A
#
# COMPACT_ATOMS: atom_id res chain seq x y z
N MET A 1 -22.67 -23.83 7.09
CA MET A 1 -21.38 -23.78 6.37
C MET A 1 -21.36 -24.72 5.16
N THR A 2 -21.89 -25.93 5.26
CA THR A 2 -21.95 -26.89 4.13
C THR A 2 -22.78 -26.38 2.95
N GLU A 3 -23.92 -25.75 3.19
CA GLU A 3 -24.76 -25.18 2.13
C GLU A 3 -24.10 -24.02 1.37
N MET A 4 -23.31 -23.18 2.06
CA MET A 4 -22.60 -22.06 1.45
C MET A 4 -21.50 -22.52 0.47
N LEU A 5 -20.84 -23.63 0.77
CA LEU A 5 -19.80 -24.23 -0.08
C LEU A 5 -20.36 -25.04 -1.25
N SER A 6 -21.67 -25.32 -1.29
CA SER A 6 -22.31 -26.01 -2.43
C SER A 6 -22.55 -25.11 -3.64
N TYR A 7 -22.47 -23.79 -3.46
CA TYR A 7 -22.65 -22.83 -4.54
C TYR A 7 -21.32 -22.54 -5.27
N ASP A 8 -21.26 -22.79 -6.56
CA ASP A 8 -20.06 -22.55 -7.39
C ASP A 8 -19.53 -21.11 -7.34
N PHE A 9 -20.44 -20.12 -7.28
CA PHE A 9 -20.03 -18.72 -7.19
C PHE A 9 -19.34 -18.42 -5.87
N MET A 10 -19.75 -19.05 -4.77
CA MET A 10 -19.15 -18.84 -3.45
C MET A 10 -17.75 -19.46 -3.37
N GLN A 11 -17.56 -20.65 -3.95
CA GLN A 11 -16.23 -21.26 -4.03
C GLN A 11 -15.26 -20.36 -4.80
N ARG A 12 -15.68 -19.80 -5.94
CA ARG A 12 -14.88 -18.85 -6.73
C ARG A 12 -14.57 -17.59 -5.95
N ALA A 13 -15.56 -17.02 -5.26
CA ALA A 13 -15.38 -15.84 -4.44
C ALA A 13 -14.39 -16.05 -3.30
N LEU A 14 -14.46 -17.22 -2.61
CA LEU A 14 -13.52 -17.56 -1.53
C LEU A 14 -12.10 -17.74 -2.06
N ILE A 15 -11.91 -18.43 -3.19
CA ILE A 15 -10.59 -18.59 -3.82
C ILE A 15 -10.02 -17.23 -4.21
N ALA A 16 -10.85 -16.39 -4.86
CA ALA A 16 -10.44 -15.05 -5.24
C ALA A 16 -10.10 -14.18 -4.02
N ALA A 17 -10.88 -14.27 -2.92
CA ALA A 17 -10.60 -13.57 -1.67
C ALA A 17 -9.27 -14.00 -1.03
N VAL A 18 -8.93 -15.30 -1.07
CA VAL A 18 -7.63 -15.80 -0.62
C VAL A 18 -6.50 -15.24 -1.47
N LEU A 19 -6.63 -15.28 -2.79
CA LEU A 19 -5.62 -14.76 -3.71
C LEU A 19 -5.38 -13.26 -3.50
N VAL A 20 -6.45 -12.49 -3.37
CA VAL A 20 -6.37 -11.05 -3.09
C VAL A 20 -5.81 -10.79 -1.68
N GLY A 21 -6.23 -11.57 -0.67
CA GLY A 21 -5.73 -11.51 0.70
C GLY A 21 -4.24 -11.81 0.83
N ILE A 22 -3.66 -12.57 -0.11
CA ILE A 22 -2.22 -12.81 -0.20
C ILE A 22 -1.51 -11.68 -0.97
N THR A 23 -2.01 -11.33 -2.15
CA THR A 23 -1.33 -10.43 -3.09
C THR A 23 -1.34 -8.98 -2.61
N ALA A 24 -2.45 -8.48 -2.06
CA ALA A 24 -2.57 -7.09 -1.64
C ALA A 24 -1.60 -6.74 -0.50
N PRO A 25 -1.52 -7.46 0.64
CA PRO A 25 -0.54 -7.18 1.68
C PRO A 25 0.91 -7.48 1.26
N ALA A 26 1.13 -8.44 0.34
CA ALA A 26 2.47 -8.77 -0.16
C ALA A 26 3.14 -7.58 -0.87
N VAL A 27 2.37 -6.77 -1.61
CA VAL A 27 2.83 -5.52 -2.22
C VAL A 27 2.75 -4.37 -1.22
N GLY A 28 1.67 -4.33 -0.44
CA GLY A 28 1.37 -3.28 0.53
C GLY A 28 2.50 -3.01 1.51
N ILE A 29 3.23 -4.06 1.94
CA ILE A 29 4.36 -3.89 2.87
C ILE A 29 5.45 -2.97 2.31
N TYR A 30 5.77 -3.06 1.03
CA TYR A 30 6.77 -2.21 0.38
C TYR A 30 6.27 -0.76 0.25
N LEU A 31 4.97 -0.57 -0.07
CA LEU A 31 4.37 0.76 -0.16
C LEU A 31 4.30 1.45 1.20
N VAL A 32 3.92 0.72 2.25
CA VAL A 32 3.86 1.25 3.63
C VAL A 32 5.25 1.61 4.14
N GLN A 33 6.25 0.75 3.94
CA GLN A 33 7.65 1.01 4.33
C GLN A 33 8.22 2.26 3.64
N ARG A 34 7.82 2.51 2.40
CA ARG A 34 8.25 3.67 1.61
C ARG A 34 7.40 4.92 1.83
N ARG A 35 6.45 4.89 2.76
CA ARG A 35 5.48 5.98 3.03
C ARG A 35 4.63 6.34 1.81
N GLN A 36 4.34 5.35 0.96
CA GLN A 36 3.57 5.47 -0.27
C GLN A 36 2.20 4.79 -0.17
N SER A 37 1.64 4.73 1.01
CA SER A 37 0.36 4.04 1.27
C SER A 37 -0.80 4.56 0.40
N LEU A 38 -0.81 5.84 0.05
CA LEU A 38 -1.83 6.46 -0.81
C LEU A 38 -1.66 6.13 -2.31
N MET A 39 -0.53 5.51 -2.70
CA MET A 39 -0.30 5.13 -4.10
C MET A 39 -1.33 4.12 -4.60
N GLY A 40 -1.72 3.15 -3.74
CA GLY A 40 -2.75 2.18 -4.07
C GLY A 40 -4.09 2.83 -4.38
N ASP A 41 -4.44 3.88 -3.63
CA ASP A 41 -5.68 4.63 -3.80
C ASP A 41 -5.67 5.44 -5.10
N GLY A 42 -4.58 6.17 -5.38
CA GLY A 42 -4.41 6.91 -6.64
C GLY A 42 -4.52 5.99 -7.87
N ILE A 43 -3.87 4.82 -7.84
CA ILE A 43 -3.97 3.82 -8.92
C ILE A 43 -5.39 3.25 -9.01
N GLY A 44 -6.09 3.06 -7.88
CA GLY A 44 -7.47 2.63 -7.84
C GLY A 44 -8.40 3.56 -8.61
N HIS A 45 -8.25 4.87 -8.44
CA HIS A 45 -9.05 5.85 -9.21
C HIS A 45 -8.70 5.85 -10.71
N VAL A 46 -7.46 5.58 -11.07
CA VAL A 46 -7.06 5.37 -12.47
C VAL A 46 -7.68 4.09 -13.03
N ALA A 47 -7.83 3.03 -12.21
CA ALA A 47 -8.54 1.81 -12.60
C ALA A 47 -10.00 2.09 -13.00
N LEU A 48 -10.67 2.99 -12.29
CA LEU A 48 -12.04 3.42 -12.62
C LEU A 48 -12.11 4.04 -14.03
N THR A 49 -11.11 4.85 -14.41
CA THR A 49 -11.00 5.36 -15.79
C THR A 49 -10.88 4.21 -16.79
N GLY A 50 -10.06 3.20 -16.49
CA GLY A 50 -9.89 2.02 -17.33
C GLY A 50 -11.16 1.18 -17.48
N VAL A 51 -11.90 1.00 -16.38
CA VAL A 51 -13.22 0.34 -16.41
C VAL A 51 -14.21 1.12 -17.27
N GLY A 52 -14.25 2.46 -17.12
CA GLY A 52 -15.09 3.34 -17.94
C GLY A 52 -14.77 3.25 -19.43
N LEU A 53 -13.48 3.22 -19.80
CA LEU A 53 -13.04 2.99 -21.18
C LEU A 53 -13.46 1.58 -21.68
N GLY A 54 -13.35 0.56 -20.82
CA GLY A 54 -13.78 -0.79 -21.15
C GLY A 54 -15.27 -0.86 -21.54
N PHE A 55 -16.11 -0.18 -20.79
CA PHE A 55 -17.54 -0.07 -21.10
C PHE A 55 -17.77 0.73 -22.38
N LEU A 56 -17.07 1.85 -22.58
CA LEU A 56 -17.24 2.68 -23.78
C LEU A 56 -16.86 1.96 -25.06
N PHE A 57 -15.75 1.18 -25.04
CA PHE A 57 -15.27 0.42 -26.20
C PHE A 57 -15.87 -0.99 -26.29
N GLN A 58 -16.83 -1.35 -25.43
CA GLN A 58 -17.44 -2.68 -25.36
C GLN A 58 -16.40 -3.81 -25.27
N SER A 59 -15.26 -3.53 -24.65
CA SER A 59 -14.16 -4.46 -24.41
C SER A 59 -14.18 -4.98 -22.98
N ASN A 60 -13.34 -5.98 -22.67
CA ASN A 60 -13.26 -6.50 -21.30
C ASN A 60 -12.75 -5.41 -20.33
N PRO A 61 -13.57 -4.98 -19.34
CA PRO A 61 -13.21 -3.87 -18.46
C PRO A 61 -11.98 -4.14 -17.60
N VAL A 62 -11.70 -5.42 -17.27
CA VAL A 62 -10.53 -5.81 -16.45
C VAL A 62 -9.22 -5.56 -17.19
N TRP A 63 -9.15 -5.95 -18.46
CA TRP A 63 -7.96 -5.74 -19.29
C TRP A 63 -7.72 -4.26 -19.59
N MET A 64 -8.79 -3.50 -19.86
CA MET A 64 -8.67 -2.06 -20.05
C MET A 64 -8.25 -1.35 -18.76
N ALA A 65 -8.79 -1.75 -17.61
CA ALA A 65 -8.34 -1.25 -16.33
C ALA A 65 -6.85 -1.56 -16.08
N LEU A 66 -6.39 -2.78 -16.40
CA LEU A 66 -4.99 -3.17 -16.25
C LEU A 66 -4.07 -2.27 -17.10
N LEU A 67 -4.40 -2.08 -18.38
CA LEU A 67 -3.59 -1.24 -19.29
C LEU A 67 -3.51 0.21 -18.78
N VAL A 68 -4.65 0.79 -18.41
CA VAL A 68 -4.73 2.18 -17.94
C VAL A 68 -4.04 2.35 -16.58
N CYS A 69 -4.18 1.38 -15.66
CA CYS A 69 -3.48 1.38 -14.38
C CYS A 69 -1.96 1.30 -14.54
N VAL A 70 -1.48 0.40 -15.40
CA VAL A 70 -0.05 0.26 -15.67
C VAL A 70 0.49 1.54 -16.30
N ALA A 71 -0.20 2.12 -17.30
CA ALA A 71 0.19 3.39 -17.90
C ALA A 71 0.22 4.52 -16.86
N GLY A 72 -0.81 4.62 -16.01
CA GLY A 72 -0.87 5.62 -14.93
C GLY A 72 0.25 5.44 -13.89
N ALA A 73 0.54 4.21 -13.49
CA ALA A 73 1.63 3.91 -12.57
C ALA A 73 3.01 4.26 -13.15
N VAL A 74 3.23 3.97 -14.44
CA VAL A 74 4.46 4.36 -15.16
C VAL A 74 4.59 5.88 -15.22
N VAL A 75 3.55 6.60 -15.62
CA VAL A 75 3.55 8.06 -15.68
C VAL A 75 3.84 8.66 -14.31
N MET A 76 3.17 8.16 -13.26
CA MET A 76 3.39 8.62 -11.89
C MET A 76 4.84 8.43 -11.45
N GLU A 77 5.43 7.24 -11.68
CA GLU A 77 6.80 6.97 -11.26
C GLU A 77 7.81 7.79 -12.07
N LEU A 78 7.56 8.04 -13.37
CA LEU A 78 8.40 8.91 -14.18
C LEU A 78 8.36 10.37 -13.69
N VAL A 79 7.20 10.89 -13.32
CA VAL A 79 7.08 12.25 -12.76
C VAL A 79 7.78 12.32 -11.41
N ARG A 80 7.58 11.31 -10.57
CA ARG A 80 8.23 11.22 -9.25
C ARG A 80 9.74 11.13 -9.34
N ALA A 81 10.28 10.42 -10.33
CA ALA A 81 11.72 10.30 -10.55
C ALA A 81 12.39 11.64 -10.94
N ARG A 82 11.62 12.64 -11.37
CA ARG A 82 12.13 13.98 -11.74
C ARG A 82 12.28 14.94 -10.56
N GLY A 83 11.63 14.70 -9.42
CA GLY A 83 11.81 15.54 -8.23
C GLY A 83 10.90 15.17 -7.06
N ASN A 84 11.45 15.15 -5.85
CA ASN A 84 10.79 14.69 -4.63
C ASN A 84 9.50 15.48 -4.26
N LYS A 85 9.43 16.77 -4.61
CA LYS A 85 8.25 17.63 -4.33
C LYS A 85 7.11 17.44 -5.34
N GLN A 86 7.39 16.86 -6.50
CA GLN A 86 6.40 16.66 -7.55
C GLN A 86 5.65 15.34 -7.45
N GLY A 87 6.14 14.40 -6.65
CA GLY A 87 5.53 13.08 -6.44
C GLY A 87 4.13 13.15 -5.83
N ASP A 88 3.94 13.99 -4.82
CA ASP A 88 2.65 14.16 -4.16
C ASP A 88 1.64 14.89 -5.06
N ILE A 89 2.12 15.86 -5.86
CA ILE A 89 1.27 16.56 -6.84
C ILE A 89 0.84 15.60 -7.95
N ALA A 90 1.76 14.79 -8.46
CA ALA A 90 1.43 13.76 -9.46
C ALA A 90 0.41 12.75 -8.94
N LEU A 91 0.56 12.32 -7.68
CA LEU A 91 -0.39 11.43 -7.03
C LEU A 91 -1.77 12.09 -6.90
N ALA A 92 -1.83 13.36 -6.48
CA ALA A 92 -3.08 14.12 -6.39
C ALA A 92 -3.75 14.29 -7.76
N MET A 93 -2.97 14.59 -8.82
CA MET A 93 -3.50 14.69 -10.18
C MET A 93 -4.05 13.36 -10.68
N LEU A 94 -3.36 12.24 -10.41
CA LEU A 94 -3.84 10.90 -10.74
C LEU A 94 -5.12 10.55 -9.98
N PHE A 95 -5.19 10.90 -8.70
CA PHE A 95 -6.35 10.67 -7.87
C PHE A 95 -7.57 11.42 -8.39
N TYR A 96 -7.48 12.75 -8.46
CA TYR A 96 -8.63 13.57 -8.88
C TYR A 96 -8.93 13.42 -10.37
N GLY A 97 -7.90 13.35 -11.22
CA GLY A 97 -8.04 13.15 -12.65
C GLY A 97 -8.65 11.78 -12.98
N GLY A 98 -8.16 10.72 -12.34
CA GLY A 98 -8.68 9.36 -12.48
C GLY A 98 -10.14 9.25 -12.04
N MET A 99 -10.49 9.88 -10.90
CA MET A 99 -11.87 9.89 -10.42
C MET A 99 -12.80 10.66 -11.37
N ALA A 100 -12.40 11.85 -11.81
CA ALA A 100 -13.21 12.70 -12.71
C ALA A 100 -13.38 12.03 -14.08
N CYS A 101 -12.28 11.58 -14.71
CA CYS A 101 -12.33 10.89 -16.00
C CYS A 101 -13.14 9.59 -15.93
N GLY A 102 -12.90 8.78 -14.90
CA GLY A 102 -13.64 7.53 -14.69
C GLY A 102 -15.13 7.76 -14.57
N LYS A 103 -15.55 8.69 -13.72
CA LYS A 103 -16.97 9.03 -13.55
C LYS A 103 -17.59 9.56 -14.83
N MET A 104 -16.90 10.44 -15.56
CA MET A 104 -17.37 10.99 -16.83
C MET A 104 -17.55 9.90 -17.90
N LEU A 105 -16.57 9.04 -18.09
CA LEU A 105 -16.62 7.96 -19.08
C LEU A 105 -17.74 6.98 -18.79
N VAL A 106 -17.94 6.62 -17.52
CA VAL A 106 -19.04 5.75 -17.13
C VAL A 106 -20.39 6.42 -17.38
N SER A 107 -20.53 7.73 -17.08
CA SER A 107 -21.75 8.47 -17.33
C SER A 107 -22.11 8.49 -18.83
N VAL A 108 -21.11 8.69 -19.70
CA VAL A 108 -21.29 8.63 -21.16
C VAL A 108 -21.66 7.22 -21.63
N SER A 109 -21.01 6.20 -21.09
CA SER A 109 -21.30 4.79 -21.41
C SER A 109 -22.71 4.38 -20.97
N ALA A 110 -23.17 4.83 -19.81
CA ALA A 110 -24.51 4.55 -19.30
C ALA A 110 -25.60 5.12 -20.18
N GLN A 111 -25.38 6.30 -20.78
CA GLN A 111 -26.32 6.92 -21.73
C GLN A 111 -26.39 6.12 -23.05
N SER A 112 -25.28 5.51 -23.46
CA SER A 112 -25.19 4.78 -24.72
C SER A 112 -25.71 3.33 -24.64
N SER A 113 -25.66 2.69 -23.48
CA SER A 113 -25.89 1.24 -23.33
C SER A 113 -26.94 0.83 -22.29
N GLY A 114 -27.57 1.76 -21.59
CA GLY A 114 -28.66 1.47 -20.61
C GLY A 114 -28.19 0.69 -19.35
N GLY A 115 -26.88 0.50 -19.14
CA GLY A 115 -26.34 -0.38 -18.11
C GLY A 115 -25.64 0.32 -16.96
N SER A 116 -26.38 1.04 -16.11
CA SER A 116 -25.82 1.65 -14.87
C SER A 116 -25.54 0.65 -13.74
N GLY A 117 -26.14 -0.54 -13.76
CA GLY A 117 -26.04 -1.53 -12.68
C GLY A 117 -24.69 -2.25 -12.56
N SER A 118 -23.83 -2.22 -13.59
CA SER A 118 -22.57 -2.94 -13.55
C SER A 118 -21.43 -2.17 -12.89
N LEU A 119 -21.50 -0.84 -12.77
CA LEU A 119 -20.44 -0.02 -12.18
C LEU A 119 -20.28 -0.22 -10.68
N ASP A 120 -21.39 -0.32 -9.95
CA ASP A 120 -21.37 -0.51 -8.51
C ASP A 120 -20.62 -1.79 -8.11
N SER A 121 -20.70 -2.83 -8.95
CA SER A 121 -19.96 -4.07 -8.71
C SER A 121 -18.42 -3.90 -8.82
N TYR A 122 -17.94 -2.96 -9.63
CA TYR A 122 -16.51 -2.64 -9.71
C TYR A 122 -16.06 -1.69 -8.61
N LEU A 123 -16.94 -0.77 -8.16
CA LEU A 123 -16.63 0.18 -7.09
C LEU A 123 -16.56 -0.49 -5.71
N TRP A 124 -17.56 -1.31 -5.40
CA TRP A 124 -17.75 -1.91 -4.09
C TRP A 124 -17.36 -3.38 -4.01
N GLY A 125 -17.02 -3.99 -5.15
CA GLY A 125 -16.82 -5.43 -5.29
C GLY A 125 -18.15 -6.20 -5.31
N SER A 126 -18.11 -7.40 -5.88
CA SER A 126 -19.27 -8.28 -5.93
C SER A 126 -18.85 -9.73 -5.92
N ILE A 127 -19.42 -10.50 -4.99
CA ILE A 127 -19.21 -11.95 -4.90
C ILE A 127 -19.87 -12.66 -6.09
N LEU A 128 -21.02 -12.15 -6.54
CA LEU A 128 -21.86 -12.80 -7.56
C LEU A 128 -21.31 -12.69 -8.98
N THR A 129 -20.46 -11.70 -9.25
CA THR A 129 -20.00 -11.37 -10.62
C THR A 129 -18.66 -11.99 -10.99
N VAL A 130 -18.03 -12.77 -10.11
CA VAL A 130 -16.75 -13.42 -10.40
C VAL A 130 -16.94 -14.60 -11.35
N SER A 131 -16.55 -14.41 -12.62
CA SER A 131 -16.59 -15.44 -13.63
C SER A 131 -15.39 -16.40 -13.51
N PRO A 132 -15.46 -17.61 -14.12
CA PRO A 132 -14.30 -18.51 -14.17
C PRO A 132 -13.09 -17.88 -14.84
N THR A 133 -13.31 -17.07 -15.89
CA THR A 133 -12.26 -16.35 -16.61
C THR A 133 -11.60 -15.29 -15.73
N ASP A 134 -12.40 -14.58 -14.91
CA ASP A 134 -11.85 -13.63 -13.93
C ASP A 134 -10.96 -14.34 -12.90
N LEU A 135 -11.40 -15.51 -12.41
CA LEU A 135 -10.63 -16.28 -11.43
C LEU A 135 -9.27 -16.71 -11.98
N VAL A 136 -9.22 -17.19 -13.24
CA VAL A 136 -7.96 -17.52 -13.91
C VAL A 136 -7.08 -16.28 -14.05
N THR A 137 -7.64 -15.15 -14.45
CA THR A 137 -6.91 -13.88 -14.58
C THR A 137 -6.35 -13.44 -13.23
N ILE A 138 -7.15 -13.48 -12.15
CA ILE A 138 -6.74 -13.16 -10.78
C ILE A 138 -5.61 -14.09 -10.34
N ALA A 139 -5.71 -15.40 -10.62
CA ALA A 139 -4.71 -16.38 -10.24
C ALA A 139 -3.37 -16.15 -10.97
N VAL A 140 -3.40 -15.97 -12.29
CA VAL A 140 -2.19 -15.72 -13.09
C VAL A 140 -1.50 -14.44 -12.68
N LEU A 141 -2.24 -13.32 -12.61
CA LEU A 141 -1.69 -12.04 -12.18
C LEU A 141 -1.21 -12.09 -10.72
N GLY A 142 -1.95 -12.78 -9.85
CA GLY A 142 -1.56 -12.99 -8.46
C GLY A 142 -0.24 -13.76 -8.32
N VAL A 143 -0.04 -14.81 -9.11
CA VAL A 143 1.23 -15.55 -9.15
C VAL A 143 2.39 -14.65 -9.61
N VAL A 144 2.17 -13.81 -10.64
CA VAL A 144 3.18 -12.85 -11.11
C VAL A 144 3.56 -11.88 -10.01
N VAL A 145 2.57 -11.32 -9.28
CA VAL A 145 2.80 -10.42 -8.15
C VAL A 145 3.61 -11.10 -7.04
N ILE A 146 3.24 -12.32 -6.67
CA ILE A 146 3.94 -13.08 -5.63
C ILE A 146 5.35 -13.42 -6.07
N ALA A 147 5.55 -13.89 -7.30
CA ALA A 147 6.85 -14.20 -7.86
C ALA A 147 7.78 -12.97 -7.86
N PHE A 148 7.24 -11.80 -8.23
CA PHE A 148 7.98 -10.54 -8.19
C PHE A 148 8.35 -10.14 -6.74
N THR A 149 7.39 -10.11 -5.84
CA THR A 149 7.60 -9.66 -4.46
C THR A 149 8.51 -10.58 -3.65
N LEU A 150 8.45 -11.89 -3.87
CA LEU A 150 9.31 -12.86 -3.22
C LEU A 150 10.67 -12.98 -3.91
N GLY A 151 10.71 -12.97 -5.25
CA GLY A 151 11.94 -13.10 -6.04
C GLY A 151 12.88 -11.92 -5.84
N LEU A 152 12.35 -10.69 -5.83
CA LEU A 152 13.15 -9.47 -5.63
C LEU A 152 13.15 -8.96 -4.18
N ARG A 153 12.69 -9.77 -3.23
CA ARG A 153 12.53 -9.37 -1.83
C ARG A 153 13.76 -8.70 -1.24
N ARG A 154 14.98 -9.23 -1.50
CA ARG A 154 16.22 -8.67 -0.97
C ARG A 154 16.49 -7.27 -1.51
N GLN A 155 16.30 -7.06 -2.81
CA GLN A 155 16.52 -5.78 -3.48
C GLN A 155 15.47 -4.77 -3.09
N LEU A 156 14.19 -5.17 -3.07
CA LEU A 156 13.08 -4.31 -2.65
C LEU A 156 13.22 -3.89 -1.18
N PHE A 157 13.67 -4.79 -0.31
CA PHE A 157 13.93 -4.46 1.09
C PHE A 157 15.09 -3.46 1.24
N ALA A 158 16.18 -3.62 0.49
CA ALA A 158 17.30 -2.68 0.52
C ALA A 158 16.86 -1.26 0.13
N ILE A 159 16.05 -1.13 -0.94
CA ILE A 159 15.51 0.15 -1.38
C ILE A 159 14.53 0.77 -0.35
N CYS A 160 13.80 -0.06 0.39
CA CYS A 160 12.89 0.41 1.42
C CYS A 160 13.62 0.98 2.65
N GLN A 161 14.83 0.50 2.93
CA GLN A 161 15.62 0.97 4.07
C GLN A 161 16.38 2.26 3.73
N ASP A 162 17.12 2.26 2.61
CA ASP A 162 17.89 3.41 2.15
C ASP A 162 18.05 3.37 0.63
N GLU A 163 17.37 4.29 -0.04
CA GLU A 163 17.38 4.37 -1.51
C GLU A 163 18.74 4.86 -2.04
N GLU A 164 19.42 5.78 -1.30
CA GLU A 164 20.71 6.32 -1.72
C GLU A 164 21.80 5.24 -1.58
N PHE A 165 21.81 4.53 -0.46
CA PHE A 165 22.73 3.42 -0.25
C PHE A 165 22.52 2.30 -1.29
N ALA A 166 21.26 1.94 -1.58
CA ALA A 166 20.96 0.94 -2.62
C ALA A 166 21.47 1.38 -3.99
N ARG A 167 21.46 2.67 -4.31
CA ARG A 167 21.97 3.22 -5.57
C ARG A 167 23.49 3.11 -5.64
N VAL A 168 24.20 3.41 -4.57
CA VAL A 168 25.68 3.31 -4.50
C VAL A 168 26.14 1.86 -4.59
N THR A 169 25.39 0.91 -4.07
CA THR A 169 25.67 -0.53 -4.18
C THR A 169 25.36 -1.15 -5.54
N GLY A 170 24.96 -0.34 -6.54
CA GLY A 170 24.72 -0.79 -7.91
C GLY A 170 23.34 -1.39 -8.16
N ILE A 171 22.42 -1.31 -7.22
CA ILE A 171 21.04 -1.77 -7.42
C ILE A 171 20.32 -0.82 -8.38
N PRO A 172 19.63 -1.32 -9.43
CA PRO A 172 18.91 -0.47 -10.38
C PRO A 172 17.62 0.09 -9.76
N VAL A 173 17.75 1.07 -8.88
CA VAL A 173 16.67 1.63 -8.05
C VAL A 173 15.50 2.13 -8.90
N ARG A 174 15.76 2.83 -10.01
CA ARG A 174 14.71 3.36 -10.90
C ARG A 174 13.86 2.25 -11.50
N LEU A 175 14.50 1.17 -11.97
CA LEU A 175 13.80 0.02 -12.54
C LEU A 175 12.94 -0.68 -11.48
N LEU A 176 13.48 -0.89 -10.29
CA LEU A 176 12.75 -1.56 -9.20
C LEU A 176 11.57 -0.72 -8.68
N ASN A 177 11.72 0.60 -8.64
CA ASN A 177 10.62 1.50 -8.31
C ASN A 177 9.51 1.43 -9.35
N LEU A 178 9.87 1.45 -10.65
CA LEU A 178 8.92 1.30 -11.73
C LEU A 178 8.21 -0.06 -11.69
N LEU A 179 8.97 -1.14 -11.48
CA LEU A 179 8.41 -2.48 -11.36
C LEU A 179 7.48 -2.60 -10.14
N LEU A 180 7.82 -1.97 -9.01
CA LEU A 180 6.95 -1.94 -7.84
C LEU A 180 5.65 -1.19 -8.13
N ALA A 181 5.71 -0.04 -8.83
CA ALA A 181 4.53 0.72 -9.23
C ALA A 181 3.63 -0.09 -10.18
N VAL A 182 4.21 -0.77 -11.16
CA VAL A 182 3.49 -1.67 -12.07
C VAL A 182 2.88 -2.84 -11.30
N THR A 183 3.61 -3.44 -10.36
CA THR A 183 3.10 -4.54 -9.53
C THR A 183 1.93 -4.08 -8.65
N ALA A 184 1.98 -2.85 -8.12
CA ALA A 184 0.86 -2.26 -7.41
C ALA A 184 -0.37 -2.09 -8.32
N ALA A 185 -0.18 -1.62 -9.56
CA ALA A 185 -1.25 -1.48 -10.54
C ALA A 185 -1.90 -2.84 -10.89
N VAL A 186 -1.09 -3.87 -11.09
CA VAL A 186 -1.57 -5.25 -11.29
C VAL A 186 -2.36 -5.73 -10.09
N THR A 187 -1.86 -5.49 -8.87
CA THR A 187 -2.53 -5.90 -7.62
C THR A 187 -3.88 -5.21 -7.45
N VAL A 188 -3.97 -3.92 -7.75
CA VAL A 188 -5.23 -3.17 -7.73
C VAL A 188 -6.24 -3.77 -8.71
N THR A 189 -5.80 -4.07 -9.93
CA THR A 189 -6.65 -4.69 -10.97
C THR A 189 -7.14 -6.08 -10.57
N VAL A 190 -6.28 -6.90 -9.94
CA VAL A 190 -6.63 -8.22 -9.39
C VAL A 190 -7.70 -8.09 -8.31
N ALA A 191 -7.50 -7.16 -7.39
CA ALA A 191 -8.33 -7.02 -6.20
C ALA A 191 -9.67 -6.33 -6.48
N MET A 192 -9.78 -5.51 -7.54
CA MET A 192 -10.96 -4.67 -7.80
C MET A 192 -12.25 -5.49 -7.98
N ARG A 193 -12.17 -6.73 -8.48
CA ARG A 193 -13.36 -7.58 -8.68
C ARG A 193 -13.96 -8.09 -7.38
N VAL A 194 -13.12 -8.33 -6.37
CA VAL A 194 -13.54 -8.92 -5.08
C VAL A 194 -13.87 -7.86 -4.05
N VAL A 195 -12.96 -6.90 -3.87
CA VAL A 195 -13.04 -5.88 -2.82
C VAL A 195 -13.63 -4.57 -3.34
N GLY A 196 -13.52 -4.33 -4.64
CA GLY A 196 -13.87 -3.07 -5.28
C GLY A 196 -12.69 -2.09 -5.34
N VAL A 197 -12.71 -1.24 -6.37
CA VAL A 197 -11.64 -0.27 -6.65
C VAL A 197 -11.38 0.67 -5.48
N LEU A 198 -12.44 1.13 -4.81
CA LEU A 198 -12.35 2.12 -3.74
C LEU A 198 -11.72 1.59 -2.45
N LEU A 199 -11.70 0.27 -2.27
CA LEU A 199 -11.33 -0.35 -0.99
C LEU A 199 -10.05 -1.20 -1.07
N VAL A 200 -9.48 -1.36 -2.27
CA VAL A 200 -8.26 -2.15 -2.49
C VAL A 200 -7.09 -1.61 -1.70
N SER A 201 -6.91 -0.27 -1.67
CA SER A 201 -5.83 0.38 -0.94
C SER A 201 -5.88 0.07 0.56
N ALA A 202 -7.08 0.02 1.14
CA ALA A 202 -7.25 -0.35 2.54
C ALA A 202 -6.77 -1.78 2.82
N LEU A 203 -7.08 -2.74 1.93
CA LEU A 203 -6.62 -4.12 2.08
C LEU A 203 -5.09 -4.26 1.87
N MET A 204 -4.47 -3.37 1.08
CA MET A 204 -3.01 -3.32 0.94
C MET A 204 -2.32 -2.76 2.20
N VAL A 205 -2.92 -1.79 2.88
CA VAL A 205 -2.28 -1.02 3.96
C VAL A 205 -2.63 -1.54 5.35
N VAL A 206 -3.92 -1.78 5.63
CA VAL A 206 -4.39 -2.07 6.99
C VAL A 206 -3.84 -3.37 7.58
N PRO A 207 -3.80 -4.53 6.85
CA PRO A 207 -3.20 -5.75 7.38
C PRO A 207 -1.71 -5.60 7.66
N VAL A 208 -0.99 -4.80 6.85
CA VAL A 208 0.43 -4.51 7.06
C VAL A 208 0.63 -3.67 8.32
N ALA A 209 -0.14 -2.61 8.49
CA ALA A 209 -0.10 -1.76 9.67
C ALA A 209 -0.42 -2.56 10.94
N ALA A 210 -1.38 -3.49 10.86
CA ALA A 210 -1.70 -4.40 11.96
C ALA A 210 -0.54 -5.36 12.29
N ALA A 211 0.09 -5.93 11.27
CA ALA A 211 1.23 -6.85 11.42
C ALA A 211 2.47 -6.15 12.02
N GLN A 212 2.73 -4.89 11.66
CA GLN A 212 3.84 -4.10 12.20
C GLN A 212 3.76 -3.91 13.71
N GLN A 213 2.58 -3.98 14.30
CA GLN A 213 2.41 -3.89 15.77
C GLN A 213 2.81 -5.18 16.49
N LEU A 214 2.72 -6.32 15.81
CA LEU A 214 2.98 -7.64 16.37
C LEU A 214 4.43 -8.10 16.15
N THR A 215 5.08 -7.65 15.08
CA THR A 215 6.33 -8.20 14.58
C THR A 215 7.45 -7.15 14.55
N ARG A 216 8.71 -7.62 14.64
CA ARG A 216 9.89 -6.75 14.64
C ARG A 216 10.79 -6.95 13.42
N SER A 217 10.60 -8.03 12.66
CA SER A 217 11.40 -8.29 11.46
C SER A 217 10.54 -8.15 10.21
N PHE A 218 11.14 -7.66 9.14
CA PHE A 218 10.45 -7.49 7.85
C PHE A 218 9.79 -8.78 7.35
N ALA A 219 10.51 -9.91 7.47
CA ALA A 219 10.00 -11.21 7.05
C ALA A 219 8.76 -11.65 7.85
N ALA A 220 8.81 -11.48 9.18
CA ALA A 220 7.69 -11.81 10.04
C ALA A 220 6.51 -10.86 9.81
N THR A 221 6.77 -9.57 9.57
CA THR A 221 5.73 -8.59 9.22
C THR A 221 5.04 -8.98 7.91
N GLN A 222 5.81 -9.36 6.89
CA GLN A 222 5.26 -9.79 5.60
C GLN A 222 4.38 -11.04 5.75
N ALA A 223 4.86 -12.06 6.44
CA ALA A 223 4.10 -13.27 6.67
C ALA A 223 2.84 -13.03 7.51
N ALA A 224 2.95 -12.23 8.58
CA ALA A 224 1.81 -11.86 9.42
C ALA A 224 0.77 -11.00 8.65
N ALA A 225 1.22 -10.05 7.82
CA ALA A 225 0.35 -9.22 7.01
C ALA A 225 -0.44 -10.06 5.99
N ILE A 226 0.22 -11.00 5.31
CA ILE A 226 -0.42 -11.95 4.39
C ILE A 226 -1.44 -12.82 5.16
N GLY A 227 -1.03 -13.39 6.29
CA GLY A 227 -1.94 -14.19 7.13
C GLY A 227 -3.19 -13.42 7.57
N LEU A 228 -2.99 -12.19 8.06
CA LEU A 228 -4.11 -11.30 8.44
C LEU A 228 -4.97 -10.95 7.22
N GLY A 229 -4.36 -10.64 6.07
CA GLY A 229 -5.08 -10.35 4.83
C GLY A 229 -5.98 -11.50 4.40
N VAL A 230 -5.50 -12.74 4.43
CA VAL A 230 -6.28 -13.94 4.11
C VAL A 230 -7.41 -14.14 5.10
N VAL A 231 -7.14 -14.06 6.41
CA VAL A 231 -8.16 -14.25 7.44
C VAL A 231 -9.27 -13.20 7.32
N VAL A 232 -8.90 -11.93 7.15
CA VAL A 232 -9.86 -10.82 7.04
C VAL A 232 -10.67 -10.94 5.75
N SER A 233 -10.05 -11.31 4.62
CA SER A 233 -10.75 -11.47 3.35
C SER A 233 -11.75 -12.64 3.41
N LEU A 234 -11.36 -13.80 3.95
CA LEU A 234 -12.24 -14.95 4.11
C LEU A 234 -13.40 -14.66 5.08
N ALA A 235 -13.10 -14.08 6.24
CA ALA A 235 -14.10 -13.74 7.23
C ALA A 235 -15.04 -12.63 6.71
N GLY A 236 -14.51 -11.64 5.98
CA GLY A 236 -15.29 -10.57 5.39
C GLY A 236 -16.26 -11.05 4.31
N VAL A 237 -15.79 -11.91 3.39
CA VAL A 237 -16.66 -12.53 2.35
C VAL A 237 -17.72 -13.41 2.99
N THR A 238 -17.36 -14.21 4.00
CA THR A 238 -18.31 -15.08 4.70
C THR A 238 -19.34 -14.27 5.50
N GLY A 239 -18.90 -13.20 6.15
CA GLY A 239 -19.76 -12.27 6.89
C GLY A 239 -20.70 -11.49 5.97
N SER A 240 -20.19 -11.02 4.84
CA SER A 240 -20.95 -10.34 3.79
C SER A 240 -22.11 -11.21 3.28
N TYR A 241 -21.83 -12.47 2.97
CA TYR A 241 -22.86 -13.41 2.52
C TYR A 241 -23.97 -13.64 3.56
N ARG A 242 -23.62 -13.70 4.86
CA ARG A 242 -24.61 -13.94 5.94
C ARG A 242 -25.46 -12.71 6.25
N ALA A 243 -24.89 -11.53 6.09
CA ALA A 243 -25.52 -10.26 6.43
C ALA A 243 -26.15 -9.55 5.21
N ASP A 244 -26.04 -10.17 4.01
CA ASP A 244 -26.49 -9.58 2.73
C ASP A 244 -25.92 -8.17 2.49
N LEU A 245 -24.61 -8.01 2.78
CA LEU A 245 -23.88 -6.75 2.67
C LEU A 245 -22.87 -6.79 1.50
N PRO A 246 -22.50 -5.65 0.92
CA PRO A 246 -21.41 -5.61 -0.07
C PRO A 246 -20.10 -6.15 0.51
N PRO A 247 -19.36 -7.02 -0.21
CA PRO A 247 -18.18 -7.70 0.32
C PRO A 247 -17.02 -6.75 0.61
N GLY A 248 -16.79 -5.76 -0.24
CA GLY A 248 -15.70 -4.81 -0.07
C GLY A 248 -15.75 -4.06 1.26
N PRO A 249 -16.83 -3.33 1.58
CA PRO A 249 -16.98 -2.65 2.86
C PRO A 249 -16.89 -3.60 4.06
N ALA A 250 -17.45 -4.81 3.97
CA ALA A 250 -17.39 -5.80 5.04
C ALA A 250 -15.95 -6.24 5.34
N ILE A 251 -15.14 -6.51 4.30
CA ILE A 251 -13.72 -6.87 4.43
C ILE A 251 -12.93 -5.72 5.08
N VAL A 252 -13.13 -4.48 4.62
CA VAL A 252 -12.37 -3.32 5.11
C VAL A 252 -12.73 -2.96 6.54
N LEU A 253 -14.01 -2.94 6.89
CA LEU A 253 -14.45 -2.70 8.27
C LEU A 253 -13.89 -3.77 9.22
N LEU A 254 -13.89 -5.03 8.80
CA LEU A 254 -13.28 -6.11 9.57
C LEU A 254 -11.76 -5.92 9.73
N ALA A 255 -11.07 -5.51 8.65
CA ALA A 255 -9.63 -5.20 8.70
C ALA A 255 -9.33 -4.09 9.72
N ILE A 256 -10.10 -3.01 9.70
CA ILE A 256 -9.97 -1.87 10.62
C ILE A 256 -10.27 -2.31 12.05
N ALA A 257 -11.31 -3.13 12.28
CA ALA A 257 -11.64 -3.66 13.60
C ALA A 257 -10.52 -4.51 14.16
N VAL A 258 -9.94 -5.41 13.34
CA VAL A 258 -8.77 -6.23 13.71
C VAL A 258 -7.56 -5.34 14.03
N PHE A 259 -7.28 -4.33 13.21
CA PHE A 259 -6.21 -3.37 13.48
C PHE A 259 -6.42 -2.63 14.81
N ALA A 260 -7.62 -2.12 15.07
CA ALA A 260 -7.95 -1.42 16.32
C ALA A 260 -7.81 -2.34 17.55
N LEU A 261 -8.27 -3.60 17.44
CA LEU A 261 -8.13 -4.58 18.50
C LEU A 261 -6.66 -4.89 18.81
N LEU A 262 -5.86 -5.13 17.77
CA LEU A 262 -4.43 -5.41 17.93
C LEU A 262 -3.69 -4.18 18.49
N SER A 263 -4.05 -2.96 18.07
CA SER A 263 -3.52 -1.71 18.62
C SER A 263 -3.83 -1.57 20.12
N ALA A 264 -5.07 -1.86 20.50
CA ALA A 264 -5.51 -1.79 21.90
C ALA A 264 -4.77 -2.80 22.80
N VAL A 265 -4.48 -3.99 22.26
CA VAL A 265 -3.74 -5.04 22.99
C VAL A 265 -2.24 -4.78 22.99
N ALA A 266 -1.66 -4.30 21.89
CA ALA A 266 -0.22 -4.05 21.78
C ALA A 266 0.23 -2.83 22.60
N ALA A 267 -0.58 -1.77 22.71
CA ALA A 267 -0.26 -0.55 23.43
C ALA A 267 0.11 -0.77 24.91
N PRO A 268 -0.63 -1.51 25.74
CA PRO A 268 -0.27 -1.76 27.12
C PRO A 268 0.97 -2.64 27.29
N LEU A 269 1.18 -3.59 26.35
CA LEU A 269 2.37 -4.46 26.35
C LEU A 269 3.64 -3.67 26.03
N ALA A 270 3.58 -2.72 25.09
CA ALA A 270 4.68 -1.82 24.77
C ALA A 270 5.02 -0.89 25.96
N ARG A 271 4.00 -0.32 26.62
CA ARG A 271 4.20 0.53 27.82
C ARG A 271 4.83 -0.22 28.99
N ARG A 272 4.47 -1.48 29.23
CA ARG A 272 5.07 -2.33 30.25
C ARG A 272 6.55 -2.61 29.96
N ARG A 273 6.93 -2.84 28.71
CA ARG A 273 8.33 -3.08 28.30
C ARG A 273 9.21 -1.84 28.46
N HIS A 274 8.71 -0.64 28.15
CA HIS A 274 9.46 0.62 28.37
C HIS A 274 9.65 0.95 29.84
N ARG A 275 8.77 0.53 30.73
CA ARG A 275 8.95 0.73 32.20
C ARG A 275 10.02 -0.17 32.79
N HIS A 276 10.38 -1.29 32.18
CA HIS A 276 11.44 -2.20 32.61
C HIS A 276 12.79 -1.93 31.94
N ALA A 277 12.85 -1.12 30.90
CA ALA A 277 14.08 -0.57 30.39
C ALA A 277 14.37 0.69 31.23
N ALA A 278 15.12 0.53 32.35
CA ALA A 278 15.66 1.66 33.06
C ALA A 278 16.38 2.58 32.08
N PRO A 279 16.21 3.90 32.15
CA PRO A 279 16.99 4.81 31.34
C PRO A 279 18.47 4.52 31.63
N ALA A 280 19.22 4.05 30.68
CA ALA A 280 20.66 4.13 30.71
C ALA A 280 20.95 5.61 30.94
N GLY A 281 21.47 5.93 32.12
CA GLY A 281 21.84 7.30 32.47
C GLY A 281 22.67 7.90 31.34
N PRO A 282 22.62 9.22 31.13
CA PRO A 282 23.40 9.86 30.10
C PRO A 282 24.84 9.37 30.23
N GLN A 283 25.30 8.57 29.26
CA GLN A 283 26.73 8.35 29.11
C GLN A 283 27.31 9.69 28.70
N VAL A 284 27.71 10.45 29.71
CA VAL A 284 28.58 11.58 29.51
C VAL A 284 29.85 10.98 28.92
N CYS A 285 29.99 11.08 27.60
CA CYS A 285 31.29 10.96 27.01
C CYS A 285 32.15 12.07 27.62
N ASP A 286 32.92 11.74 28.66
CA ASP A 286 34.02 12.57 29.09
C ASP A 286 34.95 12.71 27.87
N VAL A 287 34.69 13.72 27.05
CA VAL A 287 35.66 14.22 26.11
C VAL A 287 36.73 14.87 26.99
N VAL A 288 37.74 14.09 27.35
CA VAL A 288 38.97 14.59 27.96
C VAL A 288 39.59 15.52 26.91
N LEU A 289 39.24 16.81 27.02
CA LEU A 289 39.96 17.85 26.29
C LEU A 289 41.43 17.81 26.78
N PRO A 290 42.41 17.69 25.92
CA PRO A 290 43.81 17.75 26.30
C PRO A 290 44.05 19.12 26.95
N LYS A 291 44.53 19.11 28.22
CA LYS A 291 44.98 20.27 28.95
C LYS A 291 45.97 21.05 28.10
N GLN A 292 45.55 22.17 27.53
CA GLN A 292 46.48 23.13 26.90
C GLN A 292 47.39 23.61 28.01
N GLY A 293 48.67 23.26 27.87
CA GLY A 293 49.73 23.65 28.75
C GLY A 293 49.82 25.18 28.83
N GLY A 294 49.73 25.68 30.04
CA GLY A 294 49.89 27.10 30.32
C GLY A 294 51.29 27.58 29.99
N THR A 295 51.38 28.61 29.17
CA THR A 295 52.48 29.55 29.17
C THR A 295 51.95 30.86 29.66
N THR A 296 52.24 31.12 30.93
CA THR A 296 52.19 32.44 31.57
C THR A 296 53.19 33.35 30.86
N THR A 297 52.72 34.38 30.18
CA THR A 297 53.47 35.59 29.94
C THR A 297 52.65 36.77 30.48
N ASP A 298 53.10 37.15 31.63
CA ASP A 298 52.90 38.43 32.32
C ASP A 298 53.21 39.61 31.37
N ARG A 299 52.22 40.50 31.13
CA ARG A 299 52.47 41.91 30.79
C ARG A 299 51.27 42.75 31.23
N GLY A 300 51.59 43.60 32.12
CA GLY A 300 50.76 44.51 32.89
C GLY A 300 50.00 45.59 32.10
N PRO A 301 49.35 46.52 32.80
CA PRO A 301 48.23 47.32 32.29
C PRO A 301 48.66 48.67 31.69
N ALA A 302 48.04 49.06 30.61
CA ALA A 302 48.04 50.47 30.17
C ALA A 302 46.69 50.78 29.49
N ALA A 303 45.87 51.51 30.21
CA ALA A 303 45.43 52.88 29.95
C ALA A 303 44.59 53.11 28.67
N SER A 304 43.29 53.31 28.90
CA SER A 304 42.48 54.50 28.63
C SER A 304 42.29 55.02 27.20
N GLN A 305 41.07 55.50 26.97
CA GLN A 305 40.52 56.47 25.99
C GLN A 305 40.14 55.86 24.66
N GLY A 306 38.96 56.04 24.09
CA GLY A 306 38.00 57.09 24.17
C GLY A 306 37.42 57.27 22.77
N LEU A 307 36.22 57.80 22.68
CA LEU A 307 35.50 58.37 21.52
C LEU A 307 34.83 57.40 20.52
N ALA A 308 33.49 57.31 20.58
CA ALA A 308 32.50 58.14 19.88
C ALA A 308 32.61 58.14 18.33
N GLN A 309 31.73 57.45 17.66
CA GLN A 309 30.69 57.90 16.73
C GLN A 309 29.91 56.67 16.21
#